data_15af3e7ed6579ff6aa774b53bcde7f5f
#
_entry.id   15af3e7ed6579ff6aa774b53bcde7f5f
#
_cell.length_a   1.000
_cell.length_b   1.000
_cell.length_c   1.000
_cell.angle_alpha   90.00
_cell.angle_beta   90.00
_cell.angle_gamma   90.00
#
_symmetry.space_group_name_H-M   'P 1'
#
loop_
_entity.id
_entity.type
_entity.pdbx_description
1 polymer ?
#
loop_
_entity_poly.entity_id
_entity_poly.type
_entity_poly.pdbx_seq_one_letter_code
_entity_poly.pdbx_strand_id
1 'polypeptide(L)'
;MTSVRSLRTLYFVRAAFSVLWVIFVAIFAKTDATFASILFIIYPAWDAFATWLDIRTSSPAVSKTPQYVNAAISIVTTIGVALALQKSVSDALIVFGAWAILTGAIQLLLALRRKKQYGGQWPMIISGAQSMLGGSSFIILAHKPNMGINSLAGYAAFGAFYFLLSAIRLSGRAK
;
A
#
# COMPACT_ATOMS: atom_id res chain seq x y z
N MET A 1 -16.51 16.80 -6.78
CA MET A 1 -16.69 15.36 -7.04
C MET A 1 -15.33 14.80 -7.37
N THR A 2 -14.78 13.88 -6.53
CA THR A 2 -13.72 13.02 -7.05
C THR A 2 -14.35 12.35 -8.23
N SER A 3 -13.92 12.67 -9.44
CA SER A 3 -14.51 12.01 -10.57
C SER A 3 -14.12 10.53 -10.47
N VAL A 4 -15.04 9.65 -10.80
CA VAL A 4 -14.74 8.20 -10.94
C VAL A 4 -13.47 8.02 -11.78
N ARG A 5 -13.26 8.91 -12.74
CA ARG A 5 -12.06 8.96 -13.58
C ARG A 5 -10.76 9.20 -12.77
N SER A 6 -10.75 10.16 -11.84
CA SER A 6 -9.55 10.45 -11.01
C SER A 6 -9.20 9.28 -10.10
N LEU A 7 -10.21 8.68 -9.45
CA LEU A 7 -10.00 7.51 -8.59
C LEU A 7 -9.52 6.29 -9.39
N ARG A 8 -10.07 6.07 -10.59
CA ARG A 8 -9.61 5.02 -11.50
C ARG A 8 -8.15 5.21 -11.89
N THR A 9 -7.77 6.43 -12.28
CA THR A 9 -6.38 6.74 -12.66
C THR A 9 -5.44 6.49 -11.48
N LEU A 10 -5.81 6.91 -10.27
CA LEU A 10 -5.02 6.66 -9.06
C LEU A 10 -4.80 5.15 -8.83
N TYR A 11 -5.83 4.33 -9.01
CA TYR A 11 -5.71 2.88 -8.84
C TYR A 11 -4.82 2.25 -9.92
N PHE A 12 -4.87 2.71 -11.17
CA PHE A 12 -3.93 2.25 -12.21
C PHE A 12 -2.49 2.64 -11.88
N VAL A 13 -2.25 3.85 -11.41
CA VAL A 13 -0.91 4.33 -11.03
C VAL A 13 -0.36 3.53 -9.85
N ARG A 14 -1.19 3.25 -8.83
CA ARG A 14 -0.81 2.39 -7.70
C ARG A 14 -0.50 0.95 -8.16
N ALA A 15 -1.31 0.38 -9.04
CA ALA A 15 -1.07 -0.96 -9.58
C ALA A 15 0.24 -1.01 -10.37
N ALA A 16 0.46 -0.06 -11.27
CA ALA A 16 1.68 0.02 -12.09
C ALA A 16 2.94 0.12 -11.23
N PHE A 17 2.94 1.00 -10.22
CA PHE A 17 4.05 1.10 -9.27
C PHE A 17 4.30 -0.23 -8.54
N SER A 18 3.25 -0.85 -7.98
CA SER A 18 3.40 -2.10 -7.23
C SER A 18 3.93 -3.23 -8.11
N VAL A 19 3.49 -3.33 -9.37
CA VAL A 19 4.03 -4.32 -10.33
C VAL A 19 5.51 -4.08 -10.60
N LEU A 20 5.91 -2.84 -10.91
CA LEU A 20 7.31 -2.48 -11.13
C LEU A 20 8.17 -2.76 -9.90
N TRP A 21 7.66 -2.42 -8.72
CA TRP A 21 8.34 -2.67 -7.46
C TRP A 21 8.55 -4.17 -7.22
N VAL A 22 7.55 -5.01 -7.47
CA VAL A 22 7.65 -6.48 -7.37
C VAL A 22 8.70 -7.02 -8.33
N ILE A 23 8.75 -6.51 -9.58
CA ILE A 23 9.76 -6.90 -10.56
C ILE A 23 11.17 -6.55 -10.04
N PHE A 24 11.37 -5.35 -9.51
CA PHE A 24 12.66 -4.95 -8.96
C PHE A 24 13.06 -5.80 -7.74
N VAL A 25 12.13 -6.12 -6.85
CA VAL A 25 12.41 -7.05 -5.75
C VAL A 25 12.82 -8.42 -6.28
N ALA A 26 12.11 -8.96 -7.27
CA ALA A 26 12.42 -10.27 -7.85
C ALA A 26 13.82 -10.32 -8.48
N ILE A 27 14.26 -9.22 -9.09
CA ILE A 27 15.58 -9.14 -9.76
C ILE A 27 16.70 -8.89 -8.76
N PHE A 28 16.54 -7.92 -7.84
CA PHE A 28 17.65 -7.36 -7.07
C PHE A 28 17.69 -7.80 -5.61
N ALA A 29 16.60 -8.28 -5.02
CA ALA A 29 16.54 -8.53 -3.58
C ALA A 29 17.54 -9.59 -3.08
N LYS A 30 17.99 -10.50 -3.94
CA LYS A 30 18.96 -11.55 -3.60
C LYS A 30 20.40 -11.21 -3.96
N THR A 31 20.60 -10.22 -4.82
CA THR A 31 21.91 -9.88 -5.40
C THR A 31 22.50 -8.61 -4.80
N ASP A 32 21.67 -7.68 -4.33
CA ASP A 32 22.10 -6.40 -3.80
C ASP A 32 21.28 -6.01 -2.55
N ALA A 33 21.90 -6.14 -1.39
CA ALA A 33 21.29 -5.81 -0.09
C ALA A 33 21.00 -4.32 0.06
N THR A 34 21.82 -3.45 -0.56
CA THR A 34 21.61 -2.00 -0.52
C THR A 34 20.36 -1.65 -1.33
N PHE A 35 20.24 -2.20 -2.53
CA PHE A 35 19.09 -1.98 -3.38
C PHE A 35 17.81 -2.54 -2.75
N ALA A 36 17.89 -3.73 -2.11
CA ALA A 36 16.80 -4.30 -1.35
C ALA A 36 16.32 -3.36 -0.23
N SER A 37 17.26 -2.76 0.52
CA SER A 37 16.94 -1.78 1.57
C SER A 37 16.27 -0.52 1.03
N ILE A 38 16.73 -0.02 -0.11
CA ILE A 38 16.11 1.13 -0.80
C ILE A 38 14.66 0.78 -1.20
N LEU A 39 14.44 -0.39 -1.78
CA LEU A 39 13.09 -0.85 -2.14
C LEU A 39 12.16 -0.95 -0.93
N PHE A 40 12.70 -1.38 0.23
CA PHE A 40 11.94 -1.46 1.47
C PHE A 40 11.43 -0.08 1.91
N ILE A 41 12.29 0.96 1.82
CA ILE A 41 11.99 2.34 2.20
C ILE A 41 11.02 2.99 1.19
N ILE A 42 11.22 2.73 -0.10
CA ILE A 42 10.43 3.34 -1.18
C ILE A 42 8.95 2.96 -1.10
N TYR A 43 8.59 1.77 -0.62
CA TYR A 43 7.20 1.33 -0.66
C TYR A 43 6.28 2.17 0.22
N PRO A 44 6.55 2.40 1.53
CA PRO A 44 5.75 3.32 2.33
C PRO A 44 5.88 4.79 1.89
N ALA A 45 7.04 5.23 1.38
CA ALA A 45 7.21 6.57 0.81
C ALA A 45 6.28 6.80 -0.39
N TRP A 46 6.19 5.81 -1.26
CA TRP A 46 5.25 5.83 -2.38
C TRP A 46 3.80 5.90 -1.91
N ASP A 47 3.43 5.12 -0.88
CA ASP A 47 2.06 5.18 -0.35
C ASP A 47 1.71 6.58 0.18
N ALA A 48 2.64 7.24 0.86
CA ALA A 48 2.46 8.63 1.30
C ALA A 48 2.21 9.56 0.11
N PHE A 49 3.02 9.45 -0.96
CA PHE A 49 2.86 10.25 -2.18
C PHE A 49 1.54 9.96 -2.90
N ALA A 50 1.20 8.68 -3.10
CA ALA A 50 -0.05 8.30 -3.75
C ALA A 50 -1.28 8.71 -2.93
N THR A 51 -1.18 8.72 -1.61
CA THR A 51 -2.24 9.23 -0.72
C THR A 51 -2.36 10.74 -0.81
N TRP A 52 -1.26 11.48 -0.94
CA TRP A 52 -1.29 12.92 -1.20
C TRP A 52 -1.97 13.25 -2.54
N LEU A 53 -1.73 12.45 -3.60
CA LEU A 53 -2.48 12.58 -4.85
C LEU A 53 -3.99 12.33 -4.65
N ASP A 54 -4.37 11.32 -3.85
CA ASP A 54 -5.77 11.07 -3.50
C ASP A 54 -6.41 12.27 -2.78
N ILE A 55 -5.70 12.89 -1.85
CA ILE A 55 -6.15 14.11 -1.15
C ILE A 55 -6.41 15.25 -2.13
N ARG A 56 -5.49 15.47 -3.07
CA ARG A 56 -5.61 16.56 -4.06
C ARG A 56 -6.76 16.36 -5.04
N THR A 57 -7.04 15.13 -5.40
CA THR A 57 -8.09 14.79 -6.36
C THR A 57 -9.46 14.55 -5.74
N SER A 58 -9.53 14.43 -4.41
CA SER A 58 -10.78 14.22 -3.68
C SER A 58 -11.60 15.51 -3.56
N SER A 59 -12.94 15.37 -3.64
CA SER A 59 -13.88 16.50 -3.50
C SER A 59 -13.69 17.23 -2.17
N PRO A 60 -13.80 18.57 -2.15
CA PRO A 60 -13.84 19.36 -0.91
C PRO A 60 -14.99 18.98 0.03
N ALA A 61 -16.09 18.47 -0.49
CA ALA A 61 -17.28 18.09 0.28
C ALA A 61 -17.12 16.82 1.12
N VAL A 62 -16.01 16.07 0.95
CA VAL A 62 -15.76 14.82 1.67
C VAL A 62 -14.61 14.99 2.65
N SER A 63 -14.80 14.50 3.89
CA SER A 63 -13.72 14.51 4.88
C SER A 63 -12.51 13.74 4.38
N LYS A 64 -11.35 14.39 4.38
CA LYS A 64 -10.04 13.86 3.97
C LYS A 64 -9.21 13.39 5.15
N THR A 65 -9.75 13.43 6.37
CA THR A 65 -9.03 13.05 7.59
C THR A 65 -8.37 11.67 7.49
N PRO A 66 -9.05 10.59 7.01
CA PRO A 66 -8.40 9.30 6.89
C PRO A 66 -7.19 9.31 5.95
N GLN A 67 -7.25 10.06 4.84
CA GLN A 67 -6.12 10.18 3.92
C GLN A 67 -4.95 10.95 4.55
N TYR A 68 -5.21 12.04 5.29
CA TYR A 68 -4.15 12.75 5.99
C TYR A 68 -3.47 11.87 7.05
N VAL A 69 -4.27 11.11 7.81
CA VAL A 69 -3.75 10.14 8.79
C VAL A 69 -2.92 9.07 8.09
N ASN A 70 -3.40 8.52 6.97
CA ASN A 70 -2.64 7.54 6.18
C ASN A 70 -1.30 8.10 5.69
N ALA A 71 -1.30 9.30 5.12
CA ALA A 71 -0.08 9.93 4.64
C ALA A 71 0.92 10.17 5.78
N ALA A 72 0.46 10.63 6.95
CA ALA A 72 1.31 10.83 8.12
C ALA A 72 1.92 9.51 8.61
N ILE A 73 1.11 8.45 8.73
CA ILE A 73 1.57 7.11 9.10
C ILE A 73 2.62 6.62 8.11
N SER A 74 2.40 6.77 6.81
CA SER A 74 3.33 6.31 5.78
C SER A 74 4.65 7.09 5.77
N ILE A 75 4.63 8.40 6.06
CA ILE A 75 5.84 9.21 6.22
C ILE A 75 6.63 8.74 7.45
N VAL A 76 5.98 8.60 8.60
CA VAL A 76 6.61 8.12 9.84
C VAL A 76 7.19 6.71 9.63
N THR A 77 6.46 5.84 8.94
CA THR A 77 6.92 4.48 8.62
C THR A 77 8.14 4.49 7.69
N THR A 78 8.18 5.38 6.70
CA THR A 78 9.34 5.51 5.81
C THR A 78 10.62 5.77 6.62
N ILE A 79 10.55 6.70 7.56
CA ILE A 79 11.65 7.02 8.48
C ILE A 79 11.92 5.82 9.41
N GLY A 80 10.88 5.24 9.99
CA GLY A 80 10.98 4.09 10.91
C GLY A 80 11.64 2.87 10.25
N VAL A 81 11.28 2.55 9.01
CA VAL A 81 11.89 1.46 8.23
C VAL A 81 13.38 1.77 7.96
N ALA A 82 13.71 3.01 7.56
CA ALA A 82 15.10 3.39 7.32
C ALA A 82 15.98 3.25 8.57
N LEU A 83 15.47 3.60 9.74
CA LEU A 83 16.15 3.42 11.02
C LEU A 83 16.20 1.96 11.46
N ALA A 84 15.13 1.21 11.26
CA ALA A 84 15.07 -0.21 11.64
C ALA A 84 16.02 -1.07 10.80
N LEU A 85 16.18 -0.77 9.50
CA LEU A 85 17.13 -1.45 8.62
C LEU A 85 18.60 -1.32 9.08
N GLN A 86 18.93 -0.28 9.82
CA GLN A 86 20.27 -0.12 10.42
C GLN A 86 20.52 -1.15 11.53
N LYS A 87 19.47 -1.73 12.10
CA LYS A 87 19.57 -2.78 13.14
C LYS A 87 19.40 -4.16 12.52
N SER A 88 18.26 -4.42 11.90
CA SER A 88 17.99 -5.70 11.24
C SER A 88 16.83 -5.61 10.24
N VAL A 89 16.81 -6.55 9.29
CA VAL A 89 15.67 -6.74 8.39
C VAL A 89 14.41 -7.15 9.16
N SER A 90 14.56 -7.92 10.24
CA SER A 90 13.46 -8.33 11.12
C SER A 90 12.78 -7.12 11.77
N ASP A 91 13.55 -6.16 12.29
CA ASP A 91 13.00 -4.93 12.87
C ASP A 91 12.25 -4.10 11.80
N ALA A 92 12.79 -4.03 10.59
CA ALA A 92 12.14 -3.35 9.48
C ALA A 92 10.82 -4.04 9.08
N LEU A 93 10.76 -5.38 9.11
CA LEU A 93 9.53 -6.15 8.88
C LEU A 93 8.47 -5.87 9.95
N ILE A 94 8.85 -5.72 11.22
CA ILE A 94 7.92 -5.37 12.30
C ILE A 94 7.33 -3.99 12.06
N VAL A 95 8.16 -3.00 11.75
CA VAL A 95 7.71 -1.62 11.45
C VAL A 95 6.80 -1.61 10.23
N PHE A 96 7.18 -2.32 9.16
CA PHE A 96 6.35 -2.45 7.96
C PHE A 96 5.03 -3.18 8.24
N GLY A 97 5.05 -4.22 9.07
CA GLY A 97 3.86 -4.96 9.48
C GLY A 97 2.85 -4.07 10.22
N ALA A 98 3.32 -3.27 11.17
CA ALA A 98 2.49 -2.29 11.87
C ALA A 98 1.88 -1.27 10.90
N TRP A 99 2.67 -0.76 9.96
CA TRP A 99 2.18 0.11 8.89
C TRP A 99 1.10 -0.57 8.04
N ALA A 100 1.31 -1.81 7.61
CA ALA A 100 0.37 -2.54 6.76
C ALA A 100 -0.98 -2.78 7.48
N ILE A 101 -0.97 -3.00 8.80
CA ILE A 101 -2.18 -3.10 9.61
C ILE A 101 -2.93 -1.76 9.63
N LEU A 102 -2.25 -0.67 9.97
CA LEU A 102 -2.85 0.64 10.12
C LEU A 102 -3.41 1.18 8.79
N THR A 103 -2.60 1.11 7.73
CA THR A 103 -3.01 1.57 6.41
C THR A 103 -4.06 0.67 5.78
N GLY A 104 -4.00 -0.64 6.06
CA GLY A 104 -5.03 -1.60 5.67
C GLY A 104 -6.38 -1.29 6.31
N ALA A 105 -6.41 -0.94 7.60
CA ALA A 105 -7.63 -0.52 8.30
C ALA A 105 -8.20 0.78 7.70
N ILE A 106 -7.34 1.77 7.42
CA ILE A 106 -7.76 3.01 6.77
C ILE A 106 -8.28 2.76 5.36
N GLN A 107 -7.60 1.91 4.57
CA GLN A 107 -8.04 1.50 3.24
C GLN A 107 -9.42 0.83 3.28
N LEU A 108 -9.63 -0.09 4.23
CA LEU A 108 -10.92 -0.75 4.44
C LEU A 108 -12.02 0.28 4.74
N LEU A 109 -11.77 1.22 5.65
CA LEU A 109 -12.70 2.30 5.98
C LEU A 109 -13.05 3.16 4.76
N LEU A 110 -12.03 3.58 4.00
CA LEU A 110 -12.21 4.38 2.80
C LEU A 110 -12.98 3.61 1.71
N ALA A 111 -12.67 2.32 1.52
CA ALA A 111 -13.37 1.48 0.57
C ALA A 111 -14.84 1.30 0.93
N LEU A 112 -15.18 1.13 2.21
CA LEU A 112 -16.56 1.06 2.68
C LEU A 112 -17.32 2.36 2.43
N ARG A 113 -16.69 3.52 2.68
CA ARG A 113 -17.28 4.85 2.36
C ARG A 113 -17.48 5.03 0.86
N ARG A 114 -16.47 4.73 0.05
CA ARG A 114 -16.51 4.85 -1.41
C ARG A 114 -17.48 3.87 -2.07
N LYS A 115 -17.74 2.71 -1.45
CA LYS A 115 -18.73 1.75 -1.92
C LYS A 115 -20.13 2.37 -1.97
N LYS A 116 -20.48 3.22 -0.99
CA LYS A 116 -21.76 3.93 -0.96
C LYS A 116 -21.87 4.97 -2.08
N GLN A 117 -20.78 5.61 -2.49
CA GLN A 117 -20.75 6.70 -3.47
C GLN A 117 -20.57 6.19 -4.90
N TYR A 118 -19.67 5.26 -5.12
CA TYR A 118 -19.21 4.84 -6.46
C TYR A 118 -19.55 3.38 -6.77
N GLY A 119 -19.88 2.58 -5.74
CA GLY A 119 -20.01 1.13 -5.86
C GLY A 119 -18.70 0.46 -6.25
N GLY A 120 -18.73 -0.85 -6.54
CA GLY A 120 -17.58 -1.58 -7.11
C GLY A 120 -16.32 -1.67 -6.26
N GLN A 121 -16.35 -1.27 -5.00
CA GLN A 121 -15.18 -1.16 -4.12
C GLN A 121 -14.84 -2.45 -3.35
N TRP A 122 -15.52 -3.56 -3.63
CA TRP A 122 -15.27 -4.81 -2.92
C TRP A 122 -13.80 -5.30 -3.02
N PRO A 123 -13.06 -5.12 -4.15
CA PRO A 123 -11.66 -5.51 -4.17
C PRO A 123 -10.82 -4.72 -3.17
N MET A 124 -11.12 -3.42 -2.99
CA MET A 124 -10.41 -2.59 -2.00
C MET A 124 -10.77 -2.95 -0.56
N ILE A 125 -11.98 -3.43 -0.31
CA ILE A 125 -12.40 -3.95 1.00
C ILE A 125 -11.60 -5.21 1.34
N ILE A 126 -11.52 -6.16 0.40
CA ILE A 126 -10.74 -7.39 0.58
C ILE A 126 -9.24 -7.06 0.74
N SER A 127 -8.71 -6.19 -0.11
CA SER A 127 -7.31 -5.75 -0.04
C SER A 127 -6.96 -5.14 1.32
N GLY A 128 -7.82 -4.27 1.87
CA GLY A 128 -7.60 -3.69 3.19
C GLY A 128 -7.57 -4.74 4.31
N ALA A 129 -8.52 -5.67 4.30
CA ALA A 129 -8.55 -6.77 5.27
C ALA A 129 -7.32 -7.68 5.13
N GLN A 130 -6.94 -8.03 3.90
CA GLN A 130 -5.76 -8.86 3.63
C GLN A 130 -4.46 -8.13 4.00
N SER A 131 -4.40 -6.81 3.84
CA SER A 131 -3.27 -6.00 4.29
C SER A 131 -3.07 -6.09 5.81
N MET A 132 -4.15 -6.06 6.58
CA MET A 132 -4.09 -6.24 8.03
C MET A 132 -3.58 -7.64 8.40
N LEU A 133 -4.05 -8.69 7.73
CA LEU A 133 -3.58 -10.07 7.96
C LEU A 133 -2.11 -10.23 7.57
N GLY A 134 -1.71 -9.69 6.42
CA GLY A 134 -0.32 -9.69 5.95
C GLY A 134 0.60 -8.96 6.91
N GLY A 135 0.19 -7.77 7.37
CA GLY A 135 0.93 -6.99 8.37
C GLY A 135 1.12 -7.75 9.68
N SER A 136 0.07 -8.40 10.17
CA SER A 136 0.14 -9.26 11.37
C SER A 136 1.12 -10.41 11.18
N SER A 137 1.11 -11.05 10.00
CA SER A 137 2.04 -12.15 9.70
C SER A 137 3.49 -11.66 9.64
N PHE A 138 3.76 -10.46 9.12
CA PHE A 138 5.10 -9.87 9.11
C PHE A 138 5.64 -9.66 10.53
N ILE A 139 4.80 -9.18 11.46
CA ILE A 139 5.20 -9.01 12.86
C ILE A 139 5.48 -10.36 13.53
N ILE A 140 4.56 -11.31 13.41
CA ILE A 140 4.65 -12.63 14.08
C ILE A 140 5.82 -13.44 13.55
N LEU A 141 6.09 -13.36 12.25
CA LEU A 141 7.09 -14.17 11.58
C LEU A 141 8.41 -13.43 11.32
N ALA A 142 8.57 -12.19 11.77
CA ALA A 142 9.71 -11.32 11.46
C ALA A 142 11.08 -11.98 11.68
N HIS A 143 11.20 -12.80 12.73
CA HIS A 143 12.45 -13.47 13.12
C HIS A 143 12.64 -14.86 12.47
N LYS A 144 11.75 -15.29 11.58
CA LYS A 144 11.91 -16.56 10.86
C LYS A 144 12.97 -16.42 9.76
N PRO A 145 13.85 -17.45 9.54
CA PRO A 145 14.98 -17.36 8.63
C PRO A 145 14.62 -16.98 7.16
N ASN A 146 13.40 -17.32 6.74
CA ASN A 146 12.95 -17.10 5.36
C ASN A 146 12.17 -15.80 5.17
N MET A 147 12.07 -14.96 6.22
CA MET A 147 11.37 -13.69 6.14
C MET A 147 12.30 -12.56 5.73
N GLY A 148 11.87 -11.74 4.80
CA GLY A 148 12.64 -10.63 4.28
C GLY A 148 11.85 -9.87 3.21
N ILE A 149 12.53 -9.06 2.42
CA ILE A 149 11.88 -8.22 1.39
C ILE A 149 11.11 -9.07 0.35
N ASN A 150 11.54 -10.31 0.08
CA ASN A 150 10.81 -11.21 -0.82
C ASN A 150 9.38 -11.53 -0.32
N SER A 151 9.17 -11.56 1.00
CA SER A 151 7.84 -11.74 1.58
C SER A 151 6.93 -10.55 1.30
N LEU A 152 7.51 -9.34 1.22
CA LEU A 152 6.80 -8.13 0.85
C LEU A 152 6.42 -8.12 -0.63
N ALA A 153 7.16 -8.81 -1.51
CA ALA A 153 6.82 -8.91 -2.93
C ALA A 153 5.46 -9.60 -3.13
N GLY A 154 5.19 -10.68 -2.39
CA GLY A 154 3.87 -11.32 -2.39
C GLY A 154 2.75 -10.38 -1.93
N TYR A 155 2.97 -9.66 -0.84
CA TYR A 155 2.04 -8.64 -0.34
C TYR A 155 1.77 -7.54 -1.39
N ALA A 156 2.82 -6.99 -2.00
CA ALA A 156 2.70 -5.96 -3.02
C ALA A 156 2.02 -6.47 -4.31
N ALA A 157 2.26 -7.72 -4.70
CA ALA A 157 1.61 -8.35 -5.85
C ALA A 157 0.09 -8.48 -5.65
N PHE A 158 -0.35 -8.90 -4.46
CA PHE A 158 -1.79 -8.89 -4.13
C PHE A 158 -2.36 -7.48 -4.12
N GLY A 159 -1.64 -6.51 -3.57
CA GLY A 159 -2.03 -5.08 -3.63
C GLY A 159 -2.21 -4.60 -5.07
N ALA A 160 -1.24 -4.88 -5.95
CA ALA A 160 -1.30 -4.55 -7.37
C ALA A 160 -2.52 -5.16 -8.05
N PHE A 161 -2.80 -6.44 -7.79
CA PHE A 161 -3.97 -7.14 -8.32
C PHE A 161 -5.27 -6.45 -7.93
N TYR A 162 -5.46 -6.12 -6.66
CA TYR A 162 -6.70 -5.47 -6.21
C TYR A 162 -6.83 -4.03 -6.69
N PHE A 163 -5.75 -3.27 -6.80
CA PHE A 163 -5.78 -1.95 -7.42
C PHE A 163 -6.17 -2.03 -8.89
N LEU A 164 -5.56 -2.95 -9.63
CA LEU A 164 -5.88 -3.16 -11.05
C LEU A 164 -7.36 -3.57 -11.24
N LEU A 165 -7.82 -4.53 -10.45
CA LEU A 165 -9.20 -5.00 -10.50
C LEU A 165 -10.20 -3.88 -10.18
N SER A 166 -9.89 -3.04 -9.19
CA SER A 166 -10.71 -1.88 -8.85
C SER A 166 -10.73 -0.83 -9.97
N ALA A 167 -9.58 -0.57 -10.59
CA ALA A 167 -9.49 0.36 -11.72
C ALA A 167 -10.32 -0.12 -12.93
N ILE A 168 -10.24 -1.41 -13.27
CA ILE A 168 -11.03 -2.02 -14.35
C ILE A 168 -12.53 -1.92 -14.05
N ARG A 169 -12.97 -2.23 -12.82
CA ARG A 169 -14.38 -2.14 -12.43
C ARG A 169 -14.92 -0.71 -12.48
N LEU A 170 -14.11 0.27 -12.12
CA LEU A 170 -14.48 1.67 -12.24
C LEU A 170 -14.53 2.13 -13.72
N SER A 171 -13.79 1.49 -14.62
CA SER A 171 -13.83 1.80 -16.06
C SER A 171 -15.19 1.52 -16.68
N GLY A 172 -15.87 0.46 -16.26
CA GLY A 172 -17.24 0.14 -16.71
C GLY A 172 -18.31 1.09 -16.18
N ARG A 173 -18.00 1.94 -15.20
CA ARG A 173 -18.94 2.91 -14.58
C ARG A 173 -18.65 4.36 -14.94
N ALA A 174 -17.59 4.60 -15.70
CA ALA A 174 -17.17 5.93 -16.14
C ALA A 174 -17.79 6.33 -17.50
N LYS A 175 -18.63 5.45 -18.05
CA LYS A 175 -19.52 5.73 -19.18
C LYS A 175 -20.84 6.23 -18.59
#